data_9ce8d9548b8e1df3009a16e2b7388e5f
#
_entry.id   9ce8d9548b8e1df3009a16e2b7388e5f
#
_cell.length_a   1.000
_cell.length_b   1.000
_cell.length_c   1.000
_cell.angle_alpha   90.00
_cell.angle_beta   90.00
_cell.angle_gamma   90.00
#
_symmetry.space_group_name_H-M   'P 1'
#
loop_
_entity.id
_entity.type
_entity.pdbx_description
1 polymer ?
#
loop_
_entity_poly.entity_id
_entity_poly.type
_entity_poly.pdbx_seq_one_letter_code
_entity_poly.pdbx_strand_id
1 'polypeptide(L)'
;RDSCQDLLGFVHLIPARARERILDIAATQFPDGSAYHQYQPLTKKGNMDVGSGFNDDPLWLIAAVYAYLGETGDMSILDEQVDFDNDHTLAQPLLEHLRRSFGYLTTHKGPHGLPLIGRADWNDCLNLNCFSDTPGESFQTTGPSEGPVAESVFIAGMYVKYGNEFAEILDTTNHADEAAAVRDEVAKMEHAALTAGWDGKWFRRAYDAYGHVVGGQECEEGQIFIEPQGMCVMAGIGVNTGEAVTALQSVQTRLDTKYGIVLLQPAYTKYHLELGEISSYPPGYKENAGIFCHNNPWVSCAETVVGHGDRAFEIYKKTCPAYIEDISEIHRTEPYVYSQMVAGCDAATFGEAKN
;
A
#
# COMPACT_ATOMS: atom_id res chain seq x y z
N ARG A 1 6.72 6.59 -2.38
CA ARG A 1 5.45 6.21 -1.73
C ARG A 1 4.90 7.35 -0.88
N ASP A 2 5.52 7.67 0.24
CA ASP A 2 4.97 8.61 1.24
C ASP A 2 4.64 9.98 0.66
N SER A 3 5.53 10.55 -0.16
CA SER A 3 5.28 11.83 -0.80
C SER A 3 4.05 11.83 -1.72
N CYS A 4 3.72 10.71 -2.35
CA CYS A 4 2.50 10.57 -3.16
C CYS A 4 1.26 10.40 -2.27
N GLN A 5 1.36 9.66 -1.17
CA GLN A 5 0.26 9.50 -0.21
C GLN A 5 -0.05 10.82 0.50
N ASP A 6 0.98 11.58 0.93
CA ASP A 6 0.81 12.92 1.49
C ASP A 6 0.06 13.85 0.51
N LEU A 7 0.39 13.74 -0.79
CA LEU A 7 -0.25 14.53 -1.82
C LEU A 7 -1.76 14.28 -1.88
N LEU A 8 -2.22 13.04 -1.72
CA LEU A 8 -3.65 12.71 -1.66
C LEU A 8 -4.36 13.49 -0.53
N GLY A 9 -3.64 13.75 0.58
CA GLY A 9 -4.17 14.49 1.72
C GLY A 9 -4.26 16.01 1.53
N PHE A 10 -3.42 16.61 0.65
CA PHE A 10 -3.37 18.07 0.53
C PHE A 10 -3.68 18.63 -0.86
N VAL A 11 -3.88 17.79 -1.87
CA VAL A 11 -4.09 18.22 -3.27
C VAL A 11 -5.23 19.23 -3.41
N HIS A 12 -6.32 19.06 -2.68
CA HIS A 12 -7.48 19.95 -2.66
C HIS A 12 -7.21 21.29 -1.99
N LEU A 13 -6.20 21.41 -1.11
CA LEU A 13 -5.85 22.63 -0.40
C LEU A 13 -4.85 23.50 -1.19
N ILE A 14 -3.84 22.88 -1.77
CA ILE A 14 -2.72 23.56 -2.43
C ILE A 14 -2.32 22.88 -3.75
N PRO A 15 -3.21 22.82 -4.75
CA PRO A 15 -3.00 22.04 -5.98
C PRO A 15 -1.75 22.45 -6.76
N ALA A 16 -1.35 23.71 -6.71
CA ALA A 16 -0.11 24.17 -7.36
C ALA A 16 1.14 23.47 -6.77
N ARG A 17 1.18 23.27 -5.45
CA ARG A 17 2.25 22.51 -4.80
C ARG A 17 2.17 21.02 -5.07
N ALA A 18 0.95 20.48 -5.20
CA ALA A 18 0.76 19.09 -5.62
C ALA A 18 1.34 18.86 -7.02
N ARG A 19 1.08 19.78 -7.97
CA ARG A 19 1.65 19.71 -9.33
C ARG A 19 3.18 19.71 -9.32
N GLU A 20 3.80 20.65 -8.61
CA GLU A 20 5.26 20.69 -8.46
C GLU A 20 5.81 19.37 -7.89
N ARG A 21 5.17 18.85 -6.85
CA ARG A 21 5.60 17.62 -6.19
C ARG A 21 5.46 16.38 -7.09
N ILE A 22 4.41 16.28 -7.88
CA ILE A 22 4.24 15.20 -8.87
C ILE A 22 5.41 15.18 -9.85
N LEU A 23 5.75 16.33 -10.42
CA LEU A 23 6.84 16.45 -11.39
C LEU A 23 8.20 16.13 -10.75
N ASP A 24 8.45 16.62 -9.52
CA ASP A 24 9.68 16.32 -8.78
C ASP A 24 9.84 14.82 -8.48
N ILE A 25 8.76 14.14 -8.11
CA ILE A 25 8.78 12.69 -7.84
C ILE A 25 8.94 11.90 -9.14
N ALA A 26 8.17 12.24 -10.17
CA ALA A 26 8.27 11.57 -11.47
C ALA A 26 9.69 11.65 -12.04
N ALA A 27 10.38 12.78 -11.84
CA ALA A 27 11.76 12.97 -12.29
C ALA A 27 12.76 12.00 -11.65
N THR A 28 12.40 11.35 -10.54
CA THR A 28 13.25 10.34 -9.90
C THR A 28 12.96 8.91 -10.35
N GLN A 29 11.90 8.67 -11.13
CA GLN A 29 11.53 7.34 -11.60
C GLN A 29 12.63 6.76 -12.49
N PHE A 30 12.88 5.45 -12.37
CA PHE A 30 13.80 4.75 -13.25
C PHE A 30 13.20 4.52 -14.66
N PRO A 31 14.05 4.43 -15.70
CA PRO A 31 13.57 4.23 -17.08
C PRO A 31 12.78 2.93 -17.31
N ASP A 32 12.96 1.91 -16.47
CA ASP A 32 12.20 0.66 -16.53
C ASP A 32 10.80 0.74 -15.90
N GLY A 33 10.50 1.87 -15.25
CA GLY A 33 9.21 2.12 -14.57
C GLY A 33 9.23 1.82 -13.07
N SER A 34 10.30 1.25 -12.53
CA SER A 34 10.50 1.14 -11.07
C SER A 34 10.69 2.54 -10.45
N ALA A 35 10.61 2.62 -9.13
CA ALA A 35 10.73 3.88 -8.43
C ALA A 35 11.75 3.77 -7.28
N TYR A 36 12.38 4.90 -6.95
CA TYR A 36 13.08 5.01 -5.67
C TYR A 36 12.08 4.90 -4.53
N HIS A 37 12.45 4.10 -3.53
CA HIS A 37 11.63 3.99 -2.32
C HIS A 37 11.55 5.30 -1.55
N GLN A 38 12.65 6.04 -1.47
CA GLN A 38 12.75 7.30 -0.73
C GLN A 38 13.09 8.47 -1.65
N TYR A 39 12.25 9.50 -1.61
CA TYR A 39 12.47 10.79 -2.25
C TYR A 39 13.02 11.79 -1.23
N GLN A 40 14.02 12.54 -1.61
CA GLN A 40 14.66 13.55 -0.77
C GLN A 40 14.22 14.97 -1.17
N PRO A 41 13.31 15.62 -0.43
CA PRO A 41 12.69 16.89 -0.86
C PRO A 41 13.67 18.05 -1.06
N LEU A 42 14.79 18.08 -0.32
CA LEU A 42 15.78 19.16 -0.42
C LEU A 42 16.65 19.06 -1.68
N THR A 43 16.97 17.87 -2.11
CA THR A 43 17.80 17.62 -3.29
C THR A 43 16.98 17.33 -4.54
N LYS A 44 15.70 17.00 -4.39
CA LYS A 44 14.80 16.52 -5.42
C LYS A 44 15.32 15.25 -6.12
N LYS A 45 15.97 14.38 -5.37
CA LYS A 45 16.55 13.11 -5.85
C LYS A 45 16.04 11.93 -5.06
N GLY A 46 16.15 10.74 -5.66
CA GLY A 46 15.98 9.48 -4.95
C GLY A 46 17.15 9.18 -4.00
N ASN A 47 16.90 8.39 -2.98
CA ASN A 47 17.94 7.92 -2.07
C ASN A 47 18.61 6.66 -2.67
N MET A 48 19.85 6.82 -3.16
CA MET A 48 20.63 5.74 -3.78
C MET A 48 20.99 4.61 -2.81
N ASP A 49 21.12 4.89 -1.51
CA ASP A 49 21.51 3.88 -0.52
C ASP A 49 20.42 2.83 -0.31
N VAL A 50 19.15 3.23 -0.45
CA VAL A 50 17.99 2.32 -0.39
C VAL A 50 17.64 1.80 -1.78
N GLY A 51 17.67 2.67 -2.79
CA GLY A 51 17.39 2.31 -4.18
C GLY A 51 15.90 2.06 -4.45
N SER A 52 15.64 1.07 -5.31
CA SER A 52 14.31 0.59 -5.71
C SER A 52 13.98 -0.79 -5.11
N GLY A 53 12.91 -1.41 -5.60
CA GLY A 53 12.58 -2.80 -5.28
C GLY A 53 11.42 -2.96 -4.31
N PHE A 54 10.83 -1.87 -3.83
CA PHE A 54 9.53 -1.89 -3.15
C PHE A 54 8.46 -1.78 -4.23
N ASN A 55 7.82 -2.88 -4.56
CA ASN A 55 7.07 -2.97 -5.81
C ASN A 55 5.67 -2.33 -5.77
N ASP A 56 5.25 -1.77 -4.64
CA ASP A 56 4.09 -0.87 -4.57
C ASP A 56 4.42 0.56 -5.04
N ASP A 57 5.69 0.99 -4.91
CA ASP A 57 6.12 2.37 -5.15
C ASP A 57 5.71 2.94 -6.51
N PRO A 58 5.83 2.22 -7.65
CA PRO A 58 5.44 2.75 -8.95
C PRO A 58 3.97 3.14 -9.06
N LEU A 59 3.07 2.44 -8.39
CA LEU A 59 1.63 2.67 -8.49
C LEU A 59 1.17 3.94 -7.78
N TRP A 60 1.91 4.40 -6.78
CA TRP A 60 1.57 5.61 -6.06
C TRP A 60 1.68 6.88 -6.91
N LEU A 61 2.53 6.87 -7.95
CA LEU A 61 2.58 7.99 -8.90
C LEU A 61 1.27 8.12 -9.70
N ILE A 62 0.69 6.99 -10.11
CA ILE A 62 -0.61 6.97 -10.80
C ILE A 62 -1.70 7.54 -9.88
N ALA A 63 -1.73 7.11 -8.61
CA ALA A 63 -2.67 7.60 -7.62
C ALA A 63 -2.58 9.12 -7.44
N ALA A 64 -1.35 9.66 -7.32
CA ALA A 64 -1.10 11.08 -7.13
C ALA A 64 -1.55 11.91 -8.33
N VAL A 65 -1.24 11.44 -9.55
CA VAL A 65 -1.64 12.12 -10.79
C VAL A 65 -3.17 12.08 -10.96
N TYR A 66 -3.79 10.93 -10.75
CA TYR A 66 -5.25 10.80 -10.84
C TYR A 66 -5.98 11.72 -9.87
N ALA A 67 -5.53 11.77 -8.62
CA ALA A 67 -6.10 12.68 -7.61
C ALA A 67 -5.94 14.16 -8.02
N TYR A 68 -4.77 14.54 -8.55
CA TYR A 68 -4.54 15.89 -9.05
C TYR A 68 -5.46 16.26 -10.22
N LEU A 69 -5.61 15.36 -11.19
CA LEU A 69 -6.50 15.56 -12.34
C LEU A 69 -7.96 15.65 -11.90
N GLY A 70 -8.38 14.80 -10.97
CA GLY A 70 -9.73 14.83 -10.42
C GLY A 70 -10.07 16.12 -9.69
N GLU A 71 -9.10 16.71 -8.98
CA GLU A 71 -9.29 17.96 -8.23
C GLU A 71 -9.24 19.19 -9.14
N THR A 72 -8.35 19.20 -10.14
CA THR A 72 -8.04 20.43 -10.90
C THR A 72 -8.55 20.44 -12.32
N GLY A 73 -8.76 19.30 -12.95
CA GLY A 73 -9.01 19.18 -14.40
C GLY A 73 -7.81 19.60 -15.28
N ASP A 74 -6.64 19.85 -14.70
CA ASP A 74 -5.44 20.29 -15.43
C ASP A 74 -4.75 19.14 -16.17
N MET A 75 -5.30 18.77 -17.32
CA MET A 75 -4.74 17.73 -18.19
C MET A 75 -3.36 18.10 -18.77
N SER A 76 -2.96 19.38 -18.74
CA SER A 76 -1.68 19.82 -19.30
C SER A 76 -0.47 19.22 -18.58
N ILE A 77 -0.64 18.79 -17.34
CA ILE A 77 0.45 18.14 -16.56
C ILE A 77 0.96 16.87 -17.28
N LEU A 78 0.09 16.16 -18.02
CA LEU A 78 0.44 14.90 -18.69
C LEU A 78 1.43 15.11 -19.86
N ASP A 79 1.49 16.31 -20.43
CA ASP A 79 2.39 16.66 -21.52
C ASP A 79 3.74 17.25 -21.02
N GLU A 80 3.86 17.51 -19.72
CA GLU A 80 5.11 18.02 -19.15
C GLU A 80 6.25 17.04 -19.40
N GLN A 81 7.37 17.59 -19.90
CA GLN A 81 8.59 16.81 -20.11
C GLN A 81 9.31 16.62 -18.78
N VAL A 82 9.41 15.39 -18.35
CA VAL A 82 9.97 15.00 -17.06
C VAL A 82 11.11 14.01 -17.26
N ASP A 83 12.21 14.20 -16.54
CA ASP A 83 13.38 13.33 -16.61
C ASP A 83 13.07 11.93 -16.05
N PHE A 84 13.83 10.92 -16.48
CA PHE A 84 13.98 9.67 -15.73
C PHE A 84 15.30 9.70 -15.00
N ASP A 85 15.31 9.27 -13.73
CA ASP A 85 16.48 9.23 -12.83
C ASP A 85 17.26 10.57 -12.77
N ASN A 86 16.52 11.68 -12.84
CA ASN A 86 17.06 13.05 -12.94
C ASN A 86 18.02 13.28 -14.13
N ASP A 87 17.95 12.47 -15.19
CA ASP A 87 18.74 12.63 -16.41
C ASP A 87 17.90 13.31 -17.50
N HIS A 88 18.21 14.58 -17.79
CA HIS A 88 17.52 15.39 -18.80
C HIS A 88 17.56 14.79 -20.21
N THR A 89 18.52 13.90 -20.50
CA THR A 89 18.61 13.26 -21.82
C THR A 89 17.54 12.18 -22.02
N LEU A 90 16.90 11.76 -20.93
CA LEU A 90 15.84 10.74 -20.89
C LEU A 90 14.44 11.33 -20.71
N ALA A 91 14.29 12.66 -20.77
CA ALA A 91 13.01 13.31 -20.52
C ALA A 91 11.91 12.81 -21.48
N GLN A 92 10.73 12.54 -20.92
CA GLN A 92 9.53 12.11 -21.63
C GLN A 92 8.29 12.80 -21.03
N PRO A 93 7.15 12.83 -21.74
CA PRO A 93 5.90 13.30 -21.13
C PRO A 93 5.54 12.54 -19.87
N LEU A 94 4.93 13.21 -18.87
CA LEU A 94 4.48 12.57 -17.63
C LEU A 94 3.57 11.35 -17.88
N LEU A 95 2.77 11.38 -18.96
CA LEU A 95 1.94 10.24 -19.34
C LEU A 95 2.78 8.98 -19.61
N GLU A 96 4.00 9.13 -20.16
CA GLU A 96 4.92 7.99 -20.36
C GLU A 96 5.44 7.43 -19.04
N HIS A 97 5.61 8.28 -18.03
CA HIS A 97 5.96 7.81 -16.66
C HIS A 97 4.85 6.91 -16.08
N LEU A 98 3.57 7.28 -16.29
CA LEU A 98 2.44 6.44 -15.85
C LEU A 98 2.39 5.11 -16.60
N ARG A 99 2.65 5.13 -17.94
CA ARG A 99 2.74 3.91 -18.75
C ARG A 99 3.80 2.95 -18.19
N ARG A 100 4.98 3.47 -17.87
CA ARG A 100 6.08 2.67 -17.34
C ARG A 100 5.80 2.17 -15.93
N SER A 101 5.18 2.99 -15.06
CA SER A 101 4.73 2.57 -13.73
C SER A 101 3.81 1.35 -13.79
N PHE A 102 2.78 1.41 -14.62
CA PHE A 102 1.84 0.30 -14.79
C PHE A 102 2.49 -0.89 -15.50
N GLY A 103 3.26 -0.64 -16.56
CA GLY A 103 3.96 -1.66 -17.34
C GLY A 103 4.98 -2.45 -16.54
N TYR A 104 5.68 -1.82 -15.59
CA TYR A 104 6.60 -2.48 -14.69
C TYR A 104 5.93 -3.63 -13.96
N LEU A 105 4.81 -3.39 -13.28
CA LEU A 105 4.10 -4.44 -12.55
C LEU A 105 3.39 -5.45 -13.46
N THR A 106 3.02 -5.05 -14.66
CA THR A 106 2.45 -5.98 -15.65
C THR A 106 3.43 -7.09 -16.02
N THR A 107 4.72 -6.79 -16.01
CA THR A 107 5.81 -7.73 -16.33
C THR A 107 6.44 -8.40 -15.11
N HIS A 108 6.18 -7.92 -13.89
CA HIS A 108 6.73 -8.43 -12.63
C HIS A 108 5.66 -9.20 -11.85
N LYS A 109 5.27 -10.37 -12.38
CA LYS A 109 4.28 -11.27 -11.77
C LYS A 109 4.93 -12.60 -11.39
N GLY A 110 4.48 -13.17 -10.27
CA GLY A 110 4.94 -14.45 -9.78
C GLY A 110 4.10 -15.63 -10.29
N PRO A 111 4.29 -16.82 -9.71
CA PRO A 111 3.67 -18.07 -10.17
C PRO A 111 2.14 -18.07 -10.16
N HIS A 112 1.50 -17.28 -9.29
CA HIS A 112 0.04 -17.20 -9.18
C HIS A 112 -0.56 -16.08 -10.03
N GLY A 113 0.26 -15.33 -10.78
CA GLY A 113 -0.16 -14.16 -11.55
C GLY A 113 -0.37 -12.91 -10.70
N LEU A 114 -0.01 -12.95 -9.43
CA LEU A 114 0.01 -11.81 -8.53
C LEU A 114 1.34 -11.02 -8.70
N PRO A 115 1.39 -9.73 -8.31
CA PRO A 115 2.62 -8.97 -8.41
C PRO A 115 3.70 -9.51 -7.47
N LEU A 116 4.95 -9.58 -7.96
CA LEU A 116 6.11 -9.85 -7.13
C LEU A 116 6.27 -8.72 -6.09
N ILE A 117 6.52 -9.08 -4.84
CA ILE A 117 6.64 -8.10 -3.76
C ILE A 117 7.95 -7.31 -3.82
N GLY A 118 9.02 -7.90 -4.38
CA GLY A 118 10.35 -7.32 -4.33
C GLY A 118 10.95 -7.38 -2.94
N ARG A 119 11.57 -6.28 -2.49
CA ARG A 119 12.14 -6.13 -1.15
C ARG A 119 11.06 -6.14 -0.08
N ALA A 120 9.99 -5.39 -0.32
CA ALA A 120 8.77 -5.30 0.48
C ALA A 120 7.68 -4.59 -0.34
N ASP A 121 6.51 -4.39 0.23
CA ASP A 121 5.48 -3.47 -0.24
C ASP A 121 5.30 -2.33 0.78
N TRP A 122 4.07 -1.76 0.93
CA TRP A 122 3.79 -0.71 1.91
C TRP A 122 4.27 -1.07 3.33
N ASN A 123 4.19 -2.33 3.70
CA ASN A 123 4.76 -2.82 4.94
C ASN A 123 6.25 -3.14 4.74
N ASP A 124 7.11 -2.15 4.95
CA ASP A 124 8.55 -2.22 4.75
C ASP A 124 9.22 -3.38 5.51
N CYS A 125 8.54 -3.88 6.53
CA CYS A 125 9.06 -4.92 7.41
C CYS A 125 8.65 -6.35 7.00
N LEU A 126 7.82 -6.50 5.94
CA LEU A 126 7.49 -7.81 5.37
C LEU A 126 8.49 -8.16 4.25
N ASN A 127 9.60 -8.81 4.63
CA ASN A 127 10.77 -8.99 3.78
C ASN A 127 10.92 -10.44 3.30
N LEU A 128 10.07 -10.85 2.38
CA LEU A 128 9.93 -12.25 1.96
C LEU A 128 11.10 -12.80 1.12
N ASN A 129 12.07 -11.96 0.77
CA ASN A 129 13.24 -12.33 -0.03
C ASN A 129 14.58 -12.11 0.70
N CYS A 130 14.59 -11.55 1.91
CA CYS A 130 15.84 -11.11 2.55
C CYS A 130 16.58 -12.23 3.30
N PHE A 131 15.90 -13.06 4.08
CA PHE A 131 16.45 -14.19 4.84
C PHE A 131 17.59 -13.82 5.81
N SER A 132 17.57 -12.61 6.40
CA SER A 132 18.58 -12.25 7.41
C SER A 132 18.38 -13.03 8.71
N ASP A 133 19.44 -13.64 9.23
CA ASP A 133 19.46 -14.30 10.53
C ASP A 133 19.69 -13.33 11.71
N THR A 134 19.78 -12.03 11.41
CA THR A 134 19.98 -10.95 12.37
C THR A 134 18.68 -10.12 12.51
N PRO A 135 17.81 -10.40 13.49
CA PRO A 135 16.47 -9.79 13.58
C PRO A 135 16.43 -8.25 13.69
N GLY A 136 17.52 -7.64 14.14
CA GLY A 136 17.63 -6.18 14.28
C GLY A 136 18.32 -5.48 13.10
N GLU A 137 18.61 -6.19 12.02
CA GLU A 137 19.27 -5.62 10.84
C GLU A 137 18.27 -4.78 10.02
N SER A 138 18.79 -3.73 9.36
CA SER A 138 17.96 -2.94 8.43
C SER A 138 17.72 -3.70 7.14
N PHE A 139 16.51 -4.14 6.93
CA PHE A 139 16.08 -4.86 5.72
C PHE A 139 15.94 -3.96 4.49
N GLN A 140 15.94 -2.65 4.65
CA GLN A 140 15.93 -1.70 3.53
C GLN A 140 17.22 -1.73 2.72
N THR A 141 18.35 -2.10 3.32
CA THR A 141 19.66 -2.12 2.67
C THR A 141 20.28 -3.51 2.57
N THR A 142 19.72 -4.51 3.24
CA THR A 142 20.20 -5.89 3.25
C THR A 142 19.66 -6.65 2.04
N GLY A 143 20.50 -7.49 1.44
CA GLY A 143 20.10 -8.35 0.30
C GLY A 143 20.03 -9.83 0.70
N PRO A 144 19.45 -10.70 -0.18
CA PRO A 144 18.76 -10.37 -1.41
C PRO A 144 17.49 -9.54 -1.18
N SER A 145 17.11 -8.76 -2.19
CA SER A 145 15.98 -7.81 -2.09
C SER A 145 14.84 -8.12 -3.06
N GLU A 146 14.99 -9.13 -3.89
CA GLU A 146 13.99 -9.52 -4.87
C GLU A 146 14.09 -11.01 -5.19
N GLY A 147 13.04 -11.58 -5.74
CA GLY A 147 12.98 -12.96 -6.16
C GLY A 147 11.79 -13.22 -7.08
N PRO A 148 11.77 -14.35 -7.80
CA PRO A 148 10.76 -14.63 -8.82
C PRO A 148 9.49 -15.30 -8.28
N VAL A 149 9.34 -15.47 -6.95
CA VAL A 149 8.26 -16.28 -6.35
C VAL A 149 7.42 -15.52 -5.36
N ALA A 150 8.03 -14.69 -4.49
CA ALA A 150 7.30 -14.00 -3.44
C ALA A 150 6.36 -12.94 -4.02
N GLU A 151 5.05 -13.06 -3.72
CA GLU A 151 3.97 -12.25 -4.32
C GLU A 151 3.17 -11.52 -3.24
N SER A 152 2.62 -10.34 -3.57
CA SER A 152 1.79 -9.53 -2.69
C SER A 152 0.36 -9.39 -3.19
N VAL A 153 -0.61 -9.79 -2.36
CA VAL A 153 -2.03 -9.58 -2.63
C VAL A 153 -2.43 -8.11 -2.39
N PHE A 154 -1.72 -7.40 -1.50
CA PHE A 154 -1.91 -5.97 -1.31
C PHE A 154 -1.57 -5.19 -2.59
N ILE A 155 -0.42 -5.48 -3.22
CA ILE A 155 -0.05 -4.84 -4.49
C ILE A 155 -1.04 -5.23 -5.60
N ALA A 156 -1.61 -6.45 -5.60
CA ALA A 156 -2.65 -6.82 -6.54
C ALA A 156 -3.90 -5.93 -6.41
N GLY A 157 -4.33 -5.63 -5.18
CA GLY A 157 -5.38 -4.65 -4.92
C GLY A 157 -5.04 -3.26 -5.46
N MET A 158 -3.82 -2.78 -5.22
CA MET A 158 -3.34 -1.50 -5.77
C MET A 158 -3.33 -1.51 -7.31
N TYR A 159 -2.85 -2.59 -7.91
CA TYR A 159 -2.80 -2.73 -9.37
C TYR A 159 -4.19 -2.62 -10.00
N VAL A 160 -5.20 -3.26 -9.41
CA VAL A 160 -6.58 -3.17 -9.88
C VAL A 160 -7.13 -1.75 -9.71
N LYS A 161 -6.95 -1.15 -8.54
CA LYS A 161 -7.43 0.20 -8.25
C LYS A 161 -6.80 1.23 -9.18
N TYR A 162 -5.48 1.33 -9.16
CA TYR A 162 -4.75 2.36 -9.88
C TYR A 162 -4.64 2.05 -11.38
N GLY A 163 -4.78 0.79 -11.80
CA GLY A 163 -4.93 0.41 -13.20
C GLY A 163 -6.24 0.91 -13.79
N ASN A 164 -7.36 0.83 -13.05
CA ASN A 164 -8.64 1.43 -13.47
C ASN A 164 -8.54 2.95 -13.58
N GLU A 165 -7.92 3.62 -12.61
CA GLU A 165 -7.69 5.08 -12.62
C GLU A 165 -6.79 5.48 -13.80
N PHE A 166 -5.76 4.70 -14.11
CA PHE A 166 -4.91 4.92 -15.29
C PHE A 166 -5.69 4.74 -16.61
N ALA A 167 -6.55 3.74 -16.71
CA ALA A 167 -7.40 3.55 -17.86
C ALA A 167 -8.37 4.74 -18.07
N GLU A 168 -8.90 5.32 -17.00
CA GLU A 168 -9.71 6.54 -17.07
C GLU A 168 -8.90 7.75 -17.57
N ILE A 169 -7.65 7.92 -17.13
CA ILE A 169 -6.75 8.95 -17.67
C ILE A 169 -6.54 8.76 -19.18
N LEU A 170 -6.28 7.51 -19.61
CA LEU A 170 -6.09 7.19 -21.03
C LEU A 170 -7.34 7.48 -21.88
N ASP A 171 -8.54 7.15 -21.39
CA ASP A 171 -9.79 7.47 -22.08
C ASP A 171 -9.97 8.98 -22.25
N THR A 172 -9.71 9.78 -21.23
CA THR A 172 -9.84 11.23 -21.28
C THR A 172 -8.82 11.90 -22.18
N THR A 173 -7.71 11.21 -22.51
CA THR A 173 -6.64 11.67 -23.41
C THR A 173 -6.71 11.06 -24.81
N ASN A 174 -7.83 10.44 -25.18
CA ASN A 174 -8.07 9.80 -26.48
C ASN A 174 -7.16 8.59 -26.80
N HIS A 175 -6.76 7.83 -25.78
CA HIS A 175 -5.99 6.60 -25.91
C HIS A 175 -6.87 5.36 -25.60
N ALA A 176 -8.05 5.28 -26.22
CA ALA A 176 -9.08 4.27 -25.87
C ALA A 176 -8.61 2.81 -26.06
N ASP A 177 -7.81 2.53 -27.11
CA ASP A 177 -7.27 1.18 -27.34
C ASP A 177 -6.30 0.77 -26.23
N GLU A 178 -5.48 1.71 -25.76
CA GLU A 178 -4.56 1.48 -24.64
C GLU A 178 -5.33 1.32 -23.31
N ALA A 179 -6.35 2.14 -23.08
CA ALA A 179 -7.24 2.00 -21.93
C ALA A 179 -7.92 0.61 -21.88
N ALA A 180 -8.36 0.10 -23.03
CA ALA A 180 -8.92 -1.25 -23.12
C ALA A 180 -7.89 -2.32 -22.77
N ALA A 181 -6.65 -2.21 -23.25
CA ALA A 181 -5.58 -3.15 -22.92
C ALA A 181 -5.22 -3.11 -21.41
N VAL A 182 -5.21 -1.93 -20.78
CA VAL A 182 -5.01 -1.77 -19.33
C VAL A 182 -6.14 -2.47 -18.57
N ARG A 183 -7.40 -2.31 -18.97
CA ARG A 183 -8.54 -2.99 -18.32
C ARG A 183 -8.47 -4.52 -18.47
N ASP A 184 -7.98 -5.03 -19.58
CA ASP A 184 -7.77 -6.47 -19.75
C ASP A 184 -6.73 -7.02 -18.75
N GLU A 185 -5.64 -6.29 -18.52
CA GLU A 185 -4.64 -6.65 -17.51
C GLU A 185 -5.20 -6.52 -16.08
N VAL A 186 -5.99 -5.48 -15.81
CA VAL A 186 -6.69 -5.30 -14.52
C VAL A 186 -7.64 -6.47 -14.25
N ALA A 187 -8.42 -6.90 -15.24
CA ALA A 187 -9.34 -8.04 -15.09
C ALA A 187 -8.60 -9.35 -14.78
N LYS A 188 -7.43 -9.58 -15.39
CA LYS A 188 -6.57 -10.75 -15.07
C LYS A 188 -6.06 -10.69 -13.63
N MET A 189 -5.67 -9.50 -13.16
CA MET A 189 -5.19 -9.31 -11.78
C MET A 189 -6.32 -9.49 -10.76
N GLU A 190 -7.50 -8.95 -11.03
CA GLU A 190 -8.70 -9.17 -10.19
C GLU A 190 -9.02 -10.66 -10.08
N HIS A 191 -8.96 -11.39 -11.20
CA HIS A 191 -9.15 -12.85 -11.20
C HIS A 191 -8.09 -13.56 -10.35
N ALA A 192 -6.82 -13.18 -10.45
CA ALA A 192 -5.74 -13.75 -9.63
C ALA A 192 -5.96 -13.47 -8.13
N ALA A 193 -6.38 -12.25 -7.77
CA ALA A 193 -6.70 -11.90 -6.39
C ALA A 193 -7.88 -12.71 -5.82
N LEU A 194 -8.94 -12.95 -6.62
CA LEU A 194 -10.11 -13.73 -6.23
C LEU A 194 -9.86 -15.26 -6.22
N THR A 195 -8.84 -15.75 -6.90
CA THR A 195 -8.51 -17.18 -6.93
C THR A 195 -7.36 -17.51 -5.98
N ALA A 196 -6.15 -17.10 -6.31
CA ALA A 196 -4.97 -17.37 -5.50
C ALA A 196 -4.88 -16.47 -4.25
N GLY A 197 -5.37 -15.24 -4.34
CA GLY A 197 -5.36 -14.27 -3.23
C GLY A 197 -6.48 -14.45 -2.20
N TRP A 198 -7.48 -15.30 -2.43
CA TRP A 198 -8.62 -15.50 -1.55
C TRP A 198 -8.55 -16.84 -0.80
N ASP A 199 -8.77 -16.86 0.52
CA ASP A 199 -8.74 -18.07 1.33
C ASP A 199 -10.12 -18.62 1.74
N GLY A 200 -11.20 -18.00 1.24
CA GLY A 200 -12.58 -18.34 1.57
C GLY A 200 -13.22 -17.46 2.65
N LYS A 201 -12.43 -16.65 3.39
CA LYS A 201 -12.91 -15.74 4.43
C LYS A 201 -12.33 -14.34 4.34
N TRP A 202 -11.09 -14.21 3.85
CA TRP A 202 -10.39 -12.95 3.68
C TRP A 202 -9.35 -13.05 2.58
N PHE A 203 -8.82 -11.92 2.13
CA PHE A 203 -7.69 -11.90 1.20
C PHE A 203 -6.41 -12.27 1.93
N ARG A 204 -5.67 -13.24 1.39
CA ARG A 204 -4.33 -13.61 1.85
C ARG A 204 -3.42 -12.40 1.82
N ARG A 205 -2.34 -12.41 2.62
CA ARG A 205 -1.37 -11.32 2.60
C ARG A 205 -0.41 -11.43 1.44
N ALA A 206 0.17 -12.61 1.26
CA ALA A 206 1.26 -12.84 0.32
C ALA A 206 1.49 -14.34 0.11
N TYR A 207 2.40 -14.63 -0.81
CA TYR A 207 3.14 -15.88 -0.89
C TYR A 207 4.63 -15.58 -0.64
N ASP A 208 5.30 -16.40 0.17
CA ASP A 208 6.73 -16.24 0.46
C ASP A 208 7.62 -16.71 -0.70
N ALA A 209 8.95 -16.61 -0.56
CA ALA A 209 9.90 -17.02 -1.59
C ALA A 209 9.91 -18.53 -1.89
N TYR A 210 9.28 -19.35 -1.05
CA TYR A 210 9.11 -20.79 -1.24
C TYR A 210 7.73 -21.14 -1.80
N GLY A 211 6.85 -20.16 -1.97
CA GLY A 211 5.47 -20.35 -2.40
C GLY A 211 4.51 -20.74 -1.27
N HIS A 212 4.91 -20.59 -0.01
CA HIS A 212 4.01 -20.82 1.11
C HIS A 212 3.12 -19.61 1.33
N VAL A 213 1.89 -19.85 1.81
CA VAL A 213 0.92 -18.81 2.11
C VAL A 213 1.34 -18.00 3.34
N VAL A 214 1.23 -16.68 3.24
CA VAL A 214 1.29 -15.72 4.33
C VAL A 214 -0.07 -15.06 4.46
N GLY A 215 -0.63 -15.02 5.67
CA GLY A 215 -1.92 -14.37 5.89
C GLY A 215 -3.13 -15.23 5.50
N GLY A 216 -3.06 -16.55 5.65
CA GLY A 216 -4.15 -17.49 5.42
C GLY A 216 -4.59 -18.22 6.69
N GLN A 217 -5.76 -18.86 6.65
CA GLN A 217 -6.33 -19.62 7.76
C GLN A 217 -5.42 -20.77 8.23
N GLU A 218 -4.58 -21.28 7.34
CA GLU A 218 -3.61 -22.33 7.57
C GLU A 218 -2.37 -21.91 8.38
N CYS A 219 -2.09 -20.61 8.49
CA CYS A 219 -0.96 -20.10 9.25
C CYS A 219 -1.20 -20.23 10.76
N GLU A 220 -0.15 -20.53 11.53
CA GLU A 220 -0.21 -20.57 12.99
C GLU A 220 -0.35 -19.17 13.59
N GLU A 221 0.48 -18.23 13.11
CA GLU A 221 0.50 -16.80 13.44
C GLU A 221 0.30 -15.98 12.17
N GLY A 222 -0.05 -14.70 12.27
CA GLY A 222 -0.25 -13.86 11.09
C GLY A 222 -1.30 -14.40 10.12
N GLN A 223 -2.46 -14.82 10.59
CA GLN A 223 -3.50 -15.43 9.76
C GLN A 223 -4.23 -14.42 8.90
N ILE A 224 -4.45 -13.20 9.40
CA ILE A 224 -5.15 -12.14 8.68
C ILE A 224 -4.39 -10.82 8.84
N PHE A 225 -4.29 -10.06 7.75
CA PHE A 225 -3.64 -8.74 7.68
C PHE A 225 -4.62 -7.71 7.15
N ILE A 226 -4.54 -6.48 7.65
CA ILE A 226 -5.43 -5.39 7.28
C ILE A 226 -5.22 -4.90 5.84
N GLU A 227 -3.95 -4.87 5.36
CA GLU A 227 -3.57 -4.21 4.11
C GLU A 227 -4.33 -4.74 2.90
N PRO A 228 -4.36 -6.07 2.62
CA PRO A 228 -5.09 -6.57 1.46
C PRO A 228 -6.61 -6.44 1.61
N GLN A 229 -7.15 -6.48 2.83
CA GLN A 229 -8.59 -6.33 3.03
C GLN A 229 -9.05 -4.92 2.63
N GLY A 230 -8.36 -3.90 3.13
CA GLY A 230 -8.66 -2.51 2.78
C GLY A 230 -8.47 -2.25 1.29
N MET A 231 -7.32 -2.58 0.74
CA MET A 231 -6.95 -2.22 -0.63
C MET A 231 -7.75 -2.99 -1.68
N CYS A 232 -7.93 -4.31 -1.54
CA CYS A 232 -8.71 -5.09 -2.50
C CYS A 232 -10.17 -4.63 -2.55
N VAL A 233 -10.79 -4.33 -1.39
CA VAL A 233 -12.16 -3.84 -1.36
C VAL A 233 -12.27 -2.42 -1.92
N MET A 234 -11.32 -1.52 -1.62
CA MET A 234 -11.24 -0.19 -2.25
C MET A 234 -11.10 -0.27 -3.78
N ALA A 235 -10.44 -1.30 -4.29
CA ALA A 235 -10.33 -1.58 -5.72
C ALA A 235 -11.62 -2.13 -6.36
N GLY A 236 -12.63 -2.47 -5.56
CA GLY A 236 -13.88 -3.08 -6.03
C GLY A 236 -13.84 -4.61 -6.12
N ILE A 237 -12.72 -5.25 -5.77
CA ILE A 237 -12.55 -6.71 -5.89
C ILE A 237 -13.54 -7.42 -4.96
N GLY A 238 -14.34 -8.33 -5.51
CA GLY A 238 -15.30 -9.14 -4.75
C GLY A 238 -16.53 -8.38 -4.24
N VAL A 239 -16.75 -7.12 -4.66
CA VAL A 239 -17.93 -6.33 -4.24
C VAL A 239 -19.22 -6.94 -4.77
N ASN A 240 -19.23 -7.36 -6.03
CA ASN A 240 -20.42 -7.92 -6.69
C ASN A 240 -20.67 -9.40 -6.37
N THR A 241 -19.70 -10.10 -5.81
CA THR A 241 -19.74 -11.56 -5.56
C THR A 241 -19.75 -11.91 -4.08
N GLY A 242 -19.48 -10.92 -3.19
CA GLY A 242 -19.66 -11.03 -1.74
C GLY A 242 -18.38 -11.22 -0.93
N GLU A 243 -17.25 -11.46 -1.58
CA GLU A 243 -15.94 -11.61 -0.90
C GLU A 243 -15.55 -10.34 -0.15
N ALA A 244 -15.82 -9.15 -0.72
CA ALA A 244 -15.54 -7.86 -0.09
C ALA A 244 -16.22 -7.73 1.28
N VAL A 245 -17.53 -8.02 1.36
CA VAL A 245 -18.28 -7.97 2.61
C VAL A 245 -17.76 -9.01 3.60
N THR A 246 -17.44 -10.22 3.13
CA THR A 246 -16.92 -11.31 3.96
C THR A 246 -15.54 -10.94 4.54
N ALA A 247 -14.66 -10.32 3.73
CA ALA A 247 -13.35 -9.84 4.17
C ALA A 247 -13.48 -8.76 5.25
N LEU A 248 -14.35 -7.76 5.06
CA LEU A 248 -14.58 -6.70 6.04
C LEU A 248 -15.20 -7.22 7.33
N GLN A 249 -16.10 -8.22 7.28
CA GLN A 249 -16.61 -8.91 8.46
C GLN A 249 -15.48 -9.64 9.21
N SER A 250 -14.53 -10.23 8.49
CA SER A 250 -13.35 -10.87 9.09
C SER A 250 -12.44 -9.85 9.77
N VAL A 251 -12.23 -8.67 9.16
CA VAL A 251 -11.53 -7.54 9.81
C VAL A 251 -12.23 -7.13 11.09
N GLN A 252 -13.55 -6.90 11.04
CA GLN A 252 -14.34 -6.51 12.21
C GLN A 252 -14.24 -7.53 13.34
N THR A 253 -14.24 -8.82 13.01
CA THR A 253 -14.26 -9.89 14.02
C THR A 253 -12.89 -10.16 14.60
N ARG A 254 -11.82 -10.02 13.81
CA ARG A 254 -10.49 -10.50 14.16
C ARG A 254 -9.46 -9.41 14.43
N LEU A 255 -9.59 -8.26 13.77
CA LEU A 255 -8.60 -7.18 13.84
C LEU A 255 -9.10 -5.94 14.57
N ASP A 256 -10.41 -5.74 14.64
CA ASP A 256 -10.97 -4.53 15.24
C ASP A 256 -10.83 -4.55 16.77
N THR A 257 -10.38 -3.42 17.31
CA THR A 257 -10.20 -3.22 18.73
C THR A 257 -10.89 -1.92 19.19
N LYS A 258 -10.83 -1.68 20.50
CA LYS A 258 -11.35 -0.43 21.08
C LYS A 258 -10.67 0.83 20.53
N TYR A 259 -9.39 0.75 20.15
CA TYR A 259 -8.56 1.90 19.79
C TYR A 259 -8.19 1.96 18.30
N GLY A 260 -8.74 1.08 17.49
CA GLY A 260 -8.49 0.96 16.06
C GLY A 260 -8.29 -0.48 15.63
N ILE A 261 -8.00 -0.66 14.36
CA ILE A 261 -7.80 -1.97 13.74
C ILE A 261 -6.32 -2.29 13.75
N VAL A 262 -5.93 -3.43 14.35
CA VAL A 262 -4.53 -3.90 14.35
C VAL A 262 -4.11 -4.41 12.98
N LEU A 263 -2.81 -4.35 12.68
CA LEU A 263 -2.26 -4.74 11.39
C LEU A 263 -2.48 -6.19 11.04
N LEU A 264 -2.37 -7.08 12.02
CA LEU A 264 -2.50 -8.53 11.83
C LEU A 264 -2.93 -9.26 13.10
N GLN A 265 -3.41 -10.48 12.95
CA GLN A 265 -3.69 -11.42 14.07
C GLN A 265 -3.58 -12.88 13.61
N PRO A 266 -3.16 -13.82 14.50
CA PRO A 266 -2.44 -13.56 15.76
C PRO A 266 -1.08 -12.89 15.53
N ALA A 267 -0.59 -12.13 16.51
CA ALA A 267 0.74 -11.54 16.47
C ALA A 267 1.83 -12.61 16.43
N TYR A 268 2.97 -12.30 15.81
CA TYR A 268 4.14 -13.16 15.84
C TYR A 268 4.80 -13.15 17.22
N THR A 269 5.07 -14.33 17.76
CA THR A 269 5.70 -14.50 19.08
C THR A 269 7.18 -14.91 19.00
N LYS A 270 7.65 -15.22 17.78
CA LYS A 270 9.04 -15.59 17.50
C LYS A 270 9.49 -14.99 16.16
N TYR A 271 10.77 -14.86 15.98
CA TYR A 271 11.35 -14.43 14.72
C TYR A 271 11.22 -15.51 13.65
N HIS A 272 10.74 -15.14 12.47
CA HIS A 272 10.59 -15.97 11.28
C HIS A 272 11.52 -15.44 10.18
N LEU A 273 12.52 -16.24 9.83
CA LEU A 273 13.54 -15.91 8.84
C LEU A 273 12.92 -15.56 7.46
N GLU A 274 11.87 -16.29 7.10
CA GLU A 274 11.17 -16.15 5.82
C GLU A 274 10.22 -14.95 5.73
N LEU A 275 9.90 -14.32 6.86
CA LEU A 275 9.02 -13.16 6.93
C LEU A 275 9.78 -11.84 7.17
N GLY A 276 10.96 -11.93 7.75
CA GLY A 276 11.83 -10.80 7.99
C GLY A 276 11.45 -9.96 9.23
N GLU A 277 11.69 -8.68 9.13
CA GLU A 277 11.67 -7.74 10.26
C GLU A 277 10.33 -7.68 10.98
N ILE A 278 9.21 -7.87 10.31
CA ILE A 278 7.86 -7.85 10.90
C ILE A 278 7.73 -8.77 12.11
N SER A 279 8.40 -9.92 12.08
CA SER A 279 8.38 -10.91 13.15
C SER A 279 9.45 -10.67 14.25
N SER A 280 10.28 -9.64 14.10
CA SER A 280 11.29 -9.26 15.11
C SER A 280 10.73 -8.35 16.20
N TYR A 281 9.61 -7.68 15.97
CA TYR A 281 9.00 -6.78 16.95
C TYR A 281 8.18 -7.53 18.00
N PRO A 282 8.08 -7.01 19.21
CA PRO A 282 7.18 -7.57 20.22
C PRO A 282 5.72 -7.55 19.77
N PRO A 283 4.89 -8.53 20.19
CA PRO A 283 3.46 -8.54 19.91
C PRO A 283 2.75 -7.23 20.29
N GLY A 284 1.92 -6.73 19.39
CA GLY A 284 1.20 -5.47 19.56
C GLY A 284 2.04 -4.20 19.33
N TYR A 285 3.26 -4.35 18.81
CA TYR A 285 4.17 -3.22 18.59
C TYR A 285 4.59 -3.14 17.11
N LYS A 286 4.63 -1.91 16.59
CA LYS A 286 4.95 -1.64 15.17
C LYS A 286 4.15 -2.54 14.23
N GLU A 287 4.78 -3.07 13.20
CA GLU A 287 4.15 -3.90 12.17
C GLU A 287 3.67 -5.24 12.71
N ASN A 288 4.14 -5.67 13.88
CA ASN A 288 3.68 -6.90 14.52
C ASN A 288 2.43 -6.67 15.39
N ALA A 289 1.28 -6.51 14.74
CA ALA A 289 -0.04 -6.31 15.36
C ALA A 289 -0.23 -4.98 16.11
N GLY A 290 0.56 -3.94 15.80
CA GLY A 290 0.24 -2.56 16.17
C GLY A 290 -0.97 -2.02 15.41
N ILE A 291 -1.50 -0.87 15.83
CA ILE A 291 -2.54 -0.12 15.12
C ILE A 291 -1.87 1.03 14.40
N PHE A 292 -1.89 1.02 13.07
CA PHE A 292 -1.36 2.14 12.28
C PHE A 292 -2.49 3.08 11.87
N CYS A 293 -2.32 4.38 12.16
CA CYS A 293 -3.25 5.41 11.72
C CYS A 293 -3.23 5.62 10.19
N HIS A 294 -2.31 4.97 9.50
CA HIS A 294 -2.10 5.03 8.05
C HIS A 294 -3.11 4.16 7.27
N ASN A 295 -3.25 2.88 7.64
CA ASN A 295 -4.09 1.93 6.92
C ASN A 295 -5.49 1.73 7.52
N ASN A 296 -5.75 2.21 8.72
CA ASN A 296 -7.12 2.24 9.26
C ASN A 296 -8.09 3.01 8.34
N PRO A 297 -7.72 4.17 7.77
CA PRO A 297 -8.53 4.86 6.75
C PRO A 297 -8.83 4.03 5.50
N TRP A 298 -7.94 3.13 5.08
CA TRP A 298 -8.23 2.26 3.92
C TRP A 298 -9.43 1.34 4.19
N VAL A 299 -9.54 0.79 5.41
CA VAL A 299 -10.71 -0.01 5.80
C VAL A 299 -11.95 0.86 5.91
N SER A 300 -11.83 2.09 6.45
CA SER A 300 -12.95 3.05 6.47
C SER A 300 -13.46 3.35 5.06
N CYS A 301 -12.56 3.61 4.10
CA CYS A 301 -12.93 3.79 2.70
C CYS A 301 -13.54 2.51 2.10
N ALA A 302 -12.97 1.35 2.38
CA ALA A 302 -13.49 0.07 1.91
C ALA A 302 -14.92 -0.20 2.39
N GLU A 303 -15.24 0.13 3.64
CA GLU A 303 -16.60 0.03 4.17
C GLU A 303 -17.59 0.94 3.41
N THR A 304 -17.16 2.12 2.96
CA THR A 304 -18.02 2.98 2.12
C THR A 304 -18.29 2.37 0.75
N VAL A 305 -17.33 1.66 0.17
CA VAL A 305 -17.48 0.98 -1.13
C VAL A 305 -18.59 -0.07 -1.09
N VAL A 306 -18.73 -0.78 0.03
CA VAL A 306 -19.81 -1.76 0.23
C VAL A 306 -21.09 -1.18 0.88
N GLY A 307 -21.18 0.15 1.04
CA GLY A 307 -22.35 0.84 1.56
C GLY A 307 -22.49 0.88 3.09
N HIS A 308 -21.45 0.54 3.84
CA HIS A 308 -21.45 0.49 5.31
C HIS A 308 -20.98 1.83 5.93
N GLY A 309 -21.64 2.96 5.59
CA GLY A 309 -21.22 4.31 6.01
C GLY A 309 -21.10 4.50 7.53
N ASP A 310 -22.00 3.92 8.32
CA ASP A 310 -21.97 4.02 9.78
C ASP A 310 -20.72 3.31 10.35
N ARG A 311 -20.37 2.16 9.79
CA ARG A 311 -19.17 1.42 10.17
C ARG A 311 -17.89 2.17 9.77
N ALA A 312 -17.87 2.74 8.58
CA ALA A 312 -16.77 3.58 8.11
C ALA A 312 -16.52 4.75 9.09
N PHE A 313 -17.57 5.43 9.53
CA PHE A 313 -17.46 6.51 10.51
C PHE A 313 -17.03 6.03 11.90
N GLU A 314 -17.48 4.85 12.33
CA GLU A 314 -17.01 4.26 13.58
C GLU A 314 -15.49 4.02 13.58
N ILE A 315 -14.95 3.47 12.49
CA ILE A 315 -13.50 3.26 12.31
C ILE A 315 -12.76 4.61 12.34
N TYR A 316 -13.23 5.59 11.58
CA TYR A 316 -12.66 6.93 11.54
C TYR A 316 -12.52 7.54 12.93
N LYS A 317 -13.55 7.46 13.76
CA LYS A 317 -13.55 8.02 15.12
C LYS A 317 -12.49 7.40 16.03
N LYS A 318 -12.12 6.14 15.83
CA LYS A 318 -11.12 5.45 16.69
C LYS A 318 -9.72 6.00 16.57
N THR A 319 -9.36 6.59 15.43
CA THR A 319 -8.02 7.12 15.17
C THR A 319 -7.99 8.64 15.01
N CYS A 320 -9.13 9.30 14.82
CA CYS A 320 -9.19 10.75 14.63
C CYS A 320 -8.91 11.49 15.93
N PRO A 321 -7.90 12.39 16.00
CA PRO A 321 -7.50 13.10 17.22
C PRO A 321 -8.65 13.82 17.92
N ALA A 322 -9.60 14.38 17.16
CA ALA A 322 -10.75 15.08 17.72
C ALA A 322 -11.70 14.19 18.56
N TYR A 323 -11.65 12.88 18.37
CA TYR A 323 -12.51 11.90 19.07
C TYR A 323 -11.80 11.09 20.14
N ILE A 324 -10.47 11.19 20.25
CA ILE A 324 -9.66 10.40 21.21
C ILE A 324 -9.17 11.25 22.38
N GLU A 325 -9.59 12.51 22.51
CA GLU A 325 -9.18 13.40 23.60
C GLU A 325 -9.62 12.88 24.98
N ASP A 326 -10.79 12.25 25.08
CA ASP A 326 -11.28 11.66 26.32
C ASP A 326 -10.39 10.49 26.85
N ILE A 327 -9.51 9.96 26.01
CA ILE A 327 -8.53 8.94 26.37
C ILE A 327 -7.08 9.44 26.34
N SER A 328 -6.88 10.75 26.43
CA SER A 328 -5.56 11.38 26.33
C SER A 328 -4.54 10.86 27.34
N GLU A 329 -4.98 10.46 28.55
CA GLU A 329 -4.11 9.83 29.57
C GLU A 329 -3.58 8.46 29.14
N ILE A 330 -4.29 7.75 28.23
CA ILE A 330 -3.90 6.46 27.66
C ILE A 330 -3.10 6.71 26.40
N HIS A 331 -3.63 7.51 25.49
CA HIS A 331 -3.08 7.75 24.15
C HIS A 331 -1.77 8.55 24.19
N ARG A 332 -1.69 9.62 24.99
CA ARG A 332 -0.47 10.36 25.30
C ARG A 332 0.19 11.07 24.11
N THR A 333 -0.60 11.62 23.21
CA THR A 333 -0.12 12.56 22.20
C THR A 333 -0.60 13.99 22.49
N GLU A 334 -0.02 14.95 21.80
CA GLU A 334 -0.53 16.32 21.78
C GLU A 334 -1.92 16.36 21.16
N PRO A 335 -2.78 17.31 21.57
CA PRO A 335 -4.09 17.52 20.95
C PRO A 335 -3.97 17.71 19.42
N TYR A 336 -4.89 17.08 18.67
CA TYR A 336 -4.98 17.16 17.21
C TYR A 336 -3.81 16.54 16.43
N VAL A 337 -2.91 15.80 17.08
CA VAL A 337 -1.83 15.07 16.41
C VAL A 337 -2.24 13.63 16.16
N TYR A 338 -2.12 13.17 14.90
CA TYR A 338 -2.15 11.76 14.58
C TYR A 338 -0.81 11.12 14.97
N SER A 339 -0.82 10.09 15.78
CA SER A 339 0.36 9.26 15.93
C SER A 339 0.55 8.38 14.68
N GLN A 340 1.78 8.02 14.37
CA GLN A 340 2.03 7.03 13.33
C GLN A 340 1.35 5.71 13.68
N MET A 341 1.56 5.23 14.90
CA MET A 341 0.94 4.01 15.39
C MET A 341 0.51 4.11 16.85
N VAL A 342 -0.36 3.17 17.23
CA VAL A 342 -0.84 2.96 18.58
C VAL A 342 -0.54 1.51 18.96
N ALA A 343 -0.14 1.27 20.20
CA ALA A 343 0.10 -0.09 20.71
C ALA A 343 -1.17 -0.95 20.59
N GLY A 344 -1.03 -2.12 19.97
CA GLY A 344 -2.10 -3.07 19.74
C GLY A 344 -2.53 -3.85 20.97
N CYS A 345 -3.55 -4.68 20.84
CA CYS A 345 -4.17 -5.40 21.95
C CYS A 345 -3.24 -6.43 22.63
N ASP A 346 -2.19 -6.87 21.95
CA ASP A 346 -1.21 -7.80 22.51
C ASP A 346 -0.10 -7.09 23.31
N ALA A 347 -0.02 -5.75 23.25
CA ALA A 347 0.96 -4.98 23.99
C ALA A 347 0.47 -4.62 25.41
N ALA A 348 1.38 -4.62 26.38
CA ALA A 348 1.09 -4.19 27.75
C ALA A 348 0.61 -2.73 27.84
N THR A 349 0.96 -1.88 26.88
CA THR A 349 0.58 -0.47 26.78
C THR A 349 -0.53 -0.23 25.76
N PHE A 350 -1.44 -1.17 25.58
CA PHE A 350 -2.54 -1.09 24.62
C PHE A 350 -3.24 0.27 24.64
N GLY A 351 -3.32 0.92 23.47
CA GLY A 351 -3.91 2.24 23.31
C GLY A 351 -2.94 3.42 23.40
N GLU A 352 -1.68 3.18 23.84
CA GLU A 352 -0.67 4.23 23.90
C GLU A 352 -0.05 4.49 22.53
N ALA A 353 0.03 5.77 22.15
CA ALA A 353 0.71 6.17 20.92
C ALA A 353 2.20 5.81 20.97
N LYS A 354 2.73 5.38 19.83
CA LYS A 354 4.13 5.02 19.63
C LYS A 354 4.64 5.65 18.35
N ASN A 355 5.87 6.13 18.38
CA ASN A 355 6.59 6.70 17.23
C ASN A 355 7.88 5.92 16.99
#